data_83f416be417544878b56ac18dd843fb5
#
_entry.id   83f416be417544878b56ac18dd843fb5
#
_cell.length_a   1.000
_cell.length_b   1.000
_cell.length_c   1.000
_cell.angle_alpha   90.00
_cell.angle_beta   90.00
_cell.angle_gamma   90.00
#
_symmetry.space_group_name_H-M   'P 1'
#
loop_
_entity.id
_entity.type
_entity.pdbx_description
1 polymer ?
#
loop_
_entity_poly.entity_id
_entity_poly.type
_entity_poly.pdbx_seq_one_letter_code
_entity_poly.pdbx_strand_id
1 'polypeptide(L)'
;AFKIYVDFTGKSSTLKAGTYILSRNMDIAQMVDIICTGNPARKTVNVKIREGMEVEDIAELLVEEGILDSTEEFLSLCRSGEAFSEYSFVNSILQSADKDQRKYALEGYLFPDTYEVYADASAKSVITKMLIRFNEIFSDEYMERAQELNMTVDQAVTMASMIEREAKTADFDKVSAVFHNRLNSGMKLQSDAPLKYILDAGNTLDYTSDQMAVNSPYNTYNI
;
A
#
# COMPACT_ATOMS: atom_id res chain seq x y z
N ALA A 1 -28.65 19.28 -23.33
CA ALA A 1 -28.25 20.22 -22.24
C ALA A 1 -26.87 20.81 -22.49
N PHE A 2 -25.80 19.99 -22.62
CA PHE A 2 -24.41 20.47 -22.76
C PHE A 2 -24.22 21.41 -23.97
N LYS A 3 -24.60 20.99 -25.19
CA LYS A 3 -24.47 21.80 -26.40
C LYS A 3 -25.23 23.13 -26.29
N ILE A 4 -26.46 23.12 -25.77
CA ILE A 4 -27.28 24.33 -25.57
C ILE A 4 -26.58 25.29 -24.62
N TYR A 5 -25.99 24.82 -23.54
CA TYR A 5 -25.24 25.64 -22.57
C TYR A 5 -24.02 26.29 -23.20
N VAL A 6 -23.24 25.51 -23.97
CA VAL A 6 -22.02 26.00 -24.67
C VAL A 6 -22.38 27.08 -25.69
N ASP A 7 -23.42 26.87 -26.49
CA ASP A 7 -23.88 27.84 -27.49
C ASP A 7 -24.42 29.11 -26.82
N PHE A 8 -25.21 28.96 -25.75
CA PHE A 8 -25.80 30.10 -25.02
C PHE A 8 -24.73 30.94 -24.30
N THR A 9 -23.69 30.31 -23.79
CA THR A 9 -22.58 31.01 -23.07
C THR A 9 -21.49 31.53 -24.02
N GLY A 10 -21.61 31.30 -25.34
CA GLY A 10 -20.64 31.74 -26.35
C GLY A 10 -19.31 31.03 -26.29
N LYS A 11 -19.23 29.89 -25.60
CA LYS A 11 -17.98 29.14 -25.38
C LYS A 11 -17.68 28.12 -26.50
N SER A 12 -18.49 28.06 -27.56
CA SER A 12 -18.32 27.08 -28.66
C SER A 12 -16.96 27.14 -29.34
N SER A 13 -16.38 28.35 -29.51
CA SER A 13 -15.08 28.55 -30.13
C SER A 13 -13.89 28.32 -29.19
N THR A 14 -14.12 28.20 -27.90
CA THR A 14 -13.07 27.99 -26.87
C THR A 14 -12.91 26.54 -26.44
N LEU A 15 -13.81 25.66 -26.89
CA LEU A 15 -13.70 24.24 -26.62
C LEU A 15 -12.42 23.68 -27.29
N LYS A 16 -11.60 23.03 -26.50
CA LYS A 16 -10.36 22.37 -26.97
C LYS A 16 -10.62 20.89 -27.19
N ALA A 17 -10.13 20.39 -28.33
CA ALA A 17 -10.20 18.95 -28.62
C ALA A 17 -9.25 18.18 -27.67
N GLY A 18 -9.70 17.04 -27.18
CA GLY A 18 -8.92 16.20 -26.27
C GLY A 18 -9.81 15.17 -25.55
N THR A 19 -9.17 14.30 -24.77
CA THR A 19 -9.85 13.40 -23.84
C THR A 19 -9.86 14.05 -22.46
N TYR A 20 -11.01 14.09 -21.83
CA TYR A 20 -11.19 14.75 -20.53
C TYR A 20 -11.81 13.79 -19.51
N ILE A 21 -11.32 13.84 -18.28
CA ILE A 21 -11.91 13.10 -17.16
C ILE A 21 -12.92 14.02 -16.48
N LEU A 22 -14.19 13.63 -16.50
CA LEU A 22 -15.30 14.35 -15.90
C LEU A 22 -15.93 13.51 -14.79
N SER A 23 -16.15 14.11 -13.64
CA SER A 23 -16.87 13.46 -12.53
C SER A 23 -18.39 13.56 -12.73
N ARG A 24 -19.12 12.52 -12.28
CA ARG A 24 -20.60 12.53 -12.27
C ARG A 24 -21.20 13.60 -11.37
N ASN A 25 -20.42 14.13 -10.43
CA ASN A 25 -20.85 15.19 -9.50
C ASN A 25 -20.60 16.60 -10.05
N MET A 26 -20.02 16.75 -11.25
CA MET A 26 -19.80 18.03 -11.89
C MET A 26 -21.08 18.53 -12.55
N ASP A 27 -21.34 19.83 -12.40
CA ASP A 27 -22.35 20.52 -13.19
C ASP A 27 -21.85 20.82 -14.62
N ILE A 28 -22.78 21.25 -15.51
CA ILE A 28 -22.45 21.51 -16.91
C ILE A 28 -21.43 22.65 -17.03
N ALA A 29 -21.49 23.68 -16.17
CA ALA A 29 -20.58 24.82 -16.19
C ALA A 29 -19.14 24.37 -15.90
N GLN A 30 -18.96 23.56 -14.85
CA GLN A 30 -17.66 22.98 -14.47
C GLN A 30 -17.09 22.10 -15.60
N MET A 31 -17.93 21.26 -16.24
CA MET A 31 -17.50 20.43 -17.37
C MET A 31 -17.02 21.29 -18.55
N VAL A 32 -17.76 22.34 -18.89
CA VAL A 32 -17.42 23.25 -19.97
C VAL A 32 -16.14 24.02 -19.66
N ASP A 33 -15.94 24.47 -18.44
CA ASP A 33 -14.73 25.19 -18.04
C ASP A 33 -13.49 24.29 -18.15
N ILE A 34 -13.55 23.04 -17.75
CA ILE A 34 -12.48 22.05 -17.91
C ILE A 34 -12.13 21.88 -19.39
N ILE A 35 -13.12 21.73 -20.28
CA ILE A 35 -12.91 21.56 -21.71
C ILE A 35 -12.38 22.83 -22.36
N CYS A 36 -12.82 24.01 -21.92
CA CYS A 36 -12.34 25.30 -22.45
C CYS A 36 -10.93 25.64 -21.99
N THR A 37 -10.55 25.31 -20.76
CA THR A 37 -9.18 25.51 -20.27
C THR A 37 -8.19 24.63 -20.99
N GLY A 38 -8.67 23.49 -21.56
CA GLY A 38 -7.84 22.59 -22.35
C GLY A 38 -6.84 21.85 -21.47
N ASN A 39 -7.28 21.42 -20.30
CA ASN A 39 -6.52 20.49 -19.50
C ASN A 39 -6.70 19.09 -20.15
N PRO A 40 -5.82 18.67 -21.10
CA PRO A 40 -5.95 17.37 -21.75
C PRO A 40 -5.88 16.26 -20.69
N ALA A 41 -6.47 15.12 -20.98
CA ALA A 41 -6.29 13.96 -20.12
C ALA A 41 -4.79 13.79 -19.85
N ARG A 42 -4.43 13.86 -18.57
CA ARG A 42 -3.03 13.63 -18.17
C ARG A 42 -2.64 12.24 -18.66
N LYS A 43 -1.44 12.13 -19.22
CA LYS A 43 -0.90 10.84 -19.65
C LYS A 43 -0.93 9.88 -18.47
N THR A 44 -1.54 8.72 -18.65
CA THR A 44 -1.50 7.64 -17.68
C THR A 44 -0.47 6.58 -18.07
N VAL A 45 0.06 5.90 -17.09
CA VAL A 45 0.94 4.74 -17.21
C VAL A 45 0.41 3.63 -16.30
N ASN A 46 0.62 2.39 -16.71
CA ASN A 46 0.29 1.25 -15.87
C ASN A 46 1.56 0.77 -15.18
N VAL A 47 1.54 0.72 -13.86
CA VAL A 47 2.60 0.15 -13.05
C VAL A 47 2.10 -1.10 -12.35
N LYS A 48 2.87 -2.19 -12.45
CA LYS A 48 2.54 -3.47 -11.81
C LYS A 48 3.35 -3.63 -10.54
N ILE A 49 2.66 -3.58 -9.41
CA ILE A 49 3.21 -3.91 -8.09
C ILE A 49 2.99 -5.40 -7.88
N ARG A 50 4.07 -6.14 -7.65
CA ARG A 50 4.05 -7.59 -7.47
C ARG A 50 3.91 -7.95 -5.99
N GLU A 51 3.37 -9.12 -5.74
CA GLU A 51 3.36 -9.73 -4.41
C GLU A 51 4.81 -9.86 -3.87
N GLY A 52 4.99 -9.68 -2.58
CA GLY A 52 6.27 -9.77 -1.90
C GLY A 52 7.20 -8.56 -2.05
N MET A 53 6.80 -7.50 -2.76
CA MET A 53 7.55 -6.24 -2.79
C MET A 53 7.41 -5.51 -1.45
N GLU A 54 8.53 -5.02 -0.93
CA GLU A 54 8.58 -4.15 0.23
C GLU A 54 8.34 -2.68 -0.16
N VAL A 55 8.06 -1.82 0.81
CA VAL A 55 7.84 -0.38 0.57
C VAL A 55 9.00 0.25 -0.22
N GLU A 56 10.23 -0.16 0.06
CA GLU A 56 11.44 0.32 -0.63
C GLU A 56 11.48 -0.12 -2.09
N ASP A 57 11.19 -1.40 -2.36
CA ASP A 57 11.12 -1.94 -3.74
C ASP A 57 10.07 -1.20 -4.59
N ILE A 58 8.91 -0.89 -3.96
CA ILE A 58 7.82 -0.15 -4.63
C ILE A 58 8.29 1.27 -4.96
N ALA A 59 8.95 1.94 -4.01
CA ALA A 59 9.47 3.30 -4.23
C ALA A 59 10.49 3.33 -5.38
N GLU A 60 11.41 2.39 -5.42
CA GLU A 60 12.42 2.26 -6.47
C GLU A 60 11.75 2.00 -7.84
N LEU A 61 10.80 1.06 -7.90
CA LEU A 61 10.05 0.78 -9.12
C LEU A 61 9.32 2.02 -9.67
N LEU A 62 8.70 2.82 -8.78
CA LEU A 62 7.99 4.03 -9.21
C LEU A 62 8.94 5.10 -9.79
N VAL A 63 10.19 5.15 -9.31
CA VAL A 63 11.24 6.01 -9.88
C VAL A 63 11.75 5.43 -11.21
N GLU A 64 11.99 4.13 -11.30
CA GLU A 64 12.41 3.46 -12.54
C GLU A 64 11.39 3.65 -13.67
N GLU A 65 10.10 3.58 -13.36
CA GLU A 65 9.00 3.81 -14.30
C GLU A 65 8.77 5.30 -14.60
N GLY A 66 9.55 6.20 -13.99
CA GLY A 66 9.50 7.65 -14.21
C GLY A 66 8.20 8.31 -13.73
N ILE A 67 7.53 7.71 -12.73
CA ILE A 67 6.32 8.25 -12.08
C ILE A 67 6.71 9.22 -10.99
N LEU A 68 7.78 8.90 -10.25
CA LEU A 68 8.35 9.75 -9.20
C LEU A 68 9.76 10.18 -9.58
N ASP A 69 10.15 11.38 -9.20
CA ASP A 69 11.51 11.89 -9.41
C ASP A 69 12.52 11.28 -8.43
N SER A 70 12.04 10.90 -7.23
CA SER A 70 12.85 10.29 -6.18
C SER A 70 11.99 9.47 -5.21
N THR A 71 12.64 8.65 -4.39
CA THR A 71 11.99 7.76 -3.43
C THR A 71 11.61 8.47 -2.12
N GLU A 72 12.23 9.62 -1.80
CA GLU A 72 12.20 10.22 -0.46
C GLU A 72 10.79 10.57 0.03
N GLU A 73 9.97 11.21 -0.81
CA GLU A 73 8.61 11.60 -0.42
C GLU A 73 7.75 10.34 -0.18
N PHE A 74 7.84 9.35 -1.07
CA PHE A 74 7.10 8.10 -0.95
C PHE A 74 7.46 7.36 0.34
N LEU A 75 8.75 7.18 0.60
CA LEU A 75 9.25 6.52 1.80
C LEU A 75 8.88 7.28 3.08
N SER A 76 8.95 8.62 3.06
CA SER A 76 8.55 9.47 4.19
C SER A 76 7.06 9.30 4.53
N LEU A 77 6.20 9.33 3.52
CA LEU A 77 4.76 9.13 3.67
C LEU A 77 4.43 7.72 4.19
N CYS A 78 5.11 6.69 3.68
CA CYS A 78 4.92 5.31 4.12
C CYS A 78 5.43 5.08 5.55
N ARG A 79 6.52 5.76 5.94
CA ARG A 79 7.10 5.65 7.28
C ARG A 79 6.17 6.23 8.34
N SER A 80 5.63 7.42 8.12
CA SER A 80 4.74 8.06 9.09
C SER A 80 3.33 7.51 9.06
N GLY A 81 2.75 7.24 7.89
CA GLY A 81 1.35 6.88 7.71
C GLY A 81 0.34 7.99 8.03
N GLU A 82 0.76 9.10 8.66
CA GLU A 82 -0.12 10.15 9.20
C GLU A 82 -1.03 10.78 8.14
N ALA A 83 -0.52 10.93 6.92
CA ALA A 83 -1.28 11.50 5.79
C ALA A 83 -2.47 10.64 5.34
N PHE A 84 -2.65 9.45 5.92
CA PHE A 84 -3.65 8.44 5.56
C PHE A 84 -4.45 7.95 6.79
N SER A 85 -4.49 8.74 7.86
CA SER A 85 -5.18 8.41 9.11
C SER A 85 -6.70 8.28 8.97
N GLU A 86 -7.27 8.69 7.84
CA GLU A 86 -8.67 8.46 7.50
C GLU A 86 -9.02 6.98 7.28
N TYR A 87 -8.03 6.13 6.95
CA TYR A 87 -8.22 4.68 6.88
C TYR A 87 -8.15 4.09 8.28
N SER A 88 -9.20 3.36 8.70
CA SER A 88 -9.31 2.80 10.06
C SER A 88 -8.14 1.89 10.43
N PHE A 89 -7.66 1.08 9.49
CA PHE A 89 -6.51 0.20 9.69
C PHE A 89 -5.20 0.99 9.86
N VAL A 90 -5.00 2.09 9.12
CA VAL A 90 -3.83 2.96 9.32
C VAL A 90 -3.94 3.68 10.66
N ASN A 91 -5.12 4.23 11.00
CA ASN A 91 -5.31 4.88 12.29
C ASN A 91 -5.04 3.93 13.47
N SER A 92 -5.41 2.65 13.35
CA SER A 92 -5.10 1.65 14.37
C SER A 92 -3.60 1.47 14.57
N ILE A 93 -2.80 1.49 13.51
CA ILE A 93 -1.34 1.44 13.58
C ILE A 93 -0.79 2.68 14.29
N LEU A 94 -1.28 3.87 13.93
CA LEU A 94 -0.83 5.14 14.52
C LEU A 94 -1.16 5.26 16.02
N GLN A 95 -2.13 4.50 16.51
CA GLN A 95 -2.49 4.41 17.92
C GLN A 95 -1.82 3.24 18.65
N SER A 96 -1.09 2.37 17.93
CA SER A 96 -0.42 1.22 18.56
C SER A 96 0.77 1.65 19.42
N ALA A 97 1.09 0.83 20.44
CA ALA A 97 2.21 1.12 21.33
C ALA A 97 3.59 0.94 20.67
N ASP A 98 3.64 0.20 19.57
CA ASP A 98 4.86 -0.14 18.83
C ASP A 98 5.05 0.71 17.55
N LYS A 99 4.20 1.70 17.32
CA LYS A 99 4.23 2.52 16.09
C LYS A 99 5.62 3.08 15.77
N ASP A 100 6.33 3.58 16.78
CA ASP A 100 7.64 4.21 16.62
C ASP A 100 8.78 3.20 16.42
N GLN A 101 8.49 1.91 16.53
CA GLN A 101 9.44 0.82 16.32
C GLN A 101 9.31 0.21 14.90
N ARG A 102 8.34 0.66 14.12
CA ARG A 102 8.12 0.18 12.75
C ARG A 102 9.06 0.85 11.76
N LYS A 103 9.61 0.06 10.83
CA LYS A 103 10.39 0.61 9.71
C LYS A 103 9.51 1.50 8.84
N TYR A 104 8.31 1.02 8.48
CA TYR A 104 7.26 1.75 7.76
C TYR A 104 5.89 1.43 8.35
N ALA A 105 5.08 2.46 8.62
CA ALA A 105 3.71 2.28 9.10
C ALA A 105 2.81 1.58 8.05
N LEU A 106 3.09 1.79 6.76
CA LEU A 106 2.28 1.24 5.67
C LEU A 106 2.82 -0.07 5.08
N GLU A 107 3.87 -0.68 5.67
CA GLU A 107 4.36 -1.98 5.20
C GLU A 107 3.27 -3.05 5.30
N GLY A 108 3.06 -3.80 4.22
CA GLY A 108 2.01 -4.82 4.11
C GLY A 108 0.63 -4.29 3.70
N TYR A 109 0.43 -2.96 3.63
CA TYR A 109 -0.85 -2.34 3.26
C TYR A 109 -0.91 -1.79 1.84
N LEU A 110 0.23 -1.72 1.15
CA LEU A 110 0.30 -1.31 -0.24
C LEU A 110 -0.05 -2.51 -1.12
N PHE A 111 -1.34 -2.71 -1.40
CA PHE A 111 -1.85 -3.93 -2.04
C PHE A 111 -1.22 -4.16 -3.43
N PRO A 112 -0.73 -5.36 -3.73
CA PRO A 112 -0.16 -5.70 -5.04
C PRO A 112 -1.25 -5.80 -6.10
N ASP A 113 -1.14 -5.00 -7.16
CA ASP A 113 -2.06 -4.99 -8.32
C ASP A 113 -1.39 -4.22 -9.49
N THR A 114 -2.08 -4.11 -10.61
CA THR A 114 -1.70 -3.23 -11.70
C THR A 114 -2.47 -1.91 -11.59
N TYR A 115 -1.74 -0.83 -11.33
CA TYR A 115 -2.32 0.50 -11.14
C TYR A 115 -2.15 1.38 -12.36
N GLU A 116 -3.26 1.90 -12.88
CA GLU A 116 -3.21 3.03 -13.80
C GLU A 116 -3.04 4.32 -12.99
N VAL A 117 -1.90 4.98 -13.16
CA VAL A 117 -1.56 6.25 -12.50
C VAL A 117 -1.22 7.32 -13.52
N TYR A 118 -1.35 8.59 -13.16
CA TYR A 118 -0.83 9.66 -14.00
C TYR A 118 0.69 9.62 -14.05
N ALA A 119 1.29 9.95 -15.22
CA ALA A 119 2.73 9.99 -15.38
C ALA A 119 3.43 11.06 -14.50
N ASP A 120 2.67 12.01 -13.98
CA ASP A 120 3.07 13.05 -13.05
C ASP A 120 2.31 12.91 -11.70
N ALA A 121 2.01 11.67 -11.30
CA ALA A 121 1.30 11.41 -10.05
C ALA A 121 2.19 11.75 -8.84
N SER A 122 1.61 12.38 -7.81
CA SER A 122 2.30 12.54 -6.54
C SER A 122 2.42 11.20 -5.80
N ALA A 123 3.45 11.04 -4.99
CA ALA A 123 3.62 9.88 -4.11
C ALA A 123 2.36 9.62 -3.28
N LYS A 124 1.76 10.66 -2.69
CA LYS A 124 0.51 10.54 -1.94
C LYS A 124 -0.62 9.94 -2.77
N SER A 125 -0.77 10.33 -4.04
CA SER A 125 -1.86 9.84 -4.89
C SER A 125 -1.69 8.38 -5.26
N VAL A 126 -0.46 7.92 -5.45
CA VAL A 126 -0.13 6.50 -5.72
C VAL A 126 -0.42 5.65 -4.49
N ILE A 127 0.09 6.05 -3.33
CA ILE A 127 -0.17 5.37 -2.05
C ILE A 127 -1.67 5.27 -1.78
N THR A 128 -2.42 6.38 -1.98
CA THR A 128 -3.88 6.40 -1.79
C THR A 128 -4.58 5.32 -2.63
N LYS A 129 -4.18 5.14 -3.90
CA LYS A 129 -4.76 4.09 -4.76
C LYS A 129 -4.51 2.68 -4.20
N MET A 130 -3.30 2.45 -3.70
CA MET A 130 -2.91 1.14 -3.14
C MET A 130 -3.67 0.84 -1.83
N LEU A 131 -3.86 1.86 -0.97
CA LEU A 131 -4.64 1.73 0.26
C LEU A 131 -6.15 1.56 0.00
N ILE A 132 -6.71 2.25 -1.01
CA ILE A 132 -8.08 2.00 -1.46
C ILE A 132 -8.23 0.55 -1.88
N ARG A 133 -7.27 0.03 -2.68
CA ARG A 133 -7.31 -1.35 -3.13
C ARG A 133 -7.20 -2.35 -1.98
N PHE A 134 -6.33 -2.10 -1.01
CA PHE A 134 -6.27 -2.89 0.22
C PHE A 134 -7.63 -2.91 0.92
N ASN A 135 -8.26 -1.75 1.10
CA ASN A 135 -9.56 -1.63 1.76
C ASN A 135 -10.70 -2.33 1.01
N GLU A 136 -10.62 -2.41 -0.32
CA GLU A 136 -11.58 -3.17 -1.14
C GLU A 136 -11.42 -4.68 -0.97
N ILE A 137 -10.17 -5.15 -0.91
CA ILE A 137 -9.87 -6.59 -0.82
C ILE A 137 -10.01 -7.10 0.61
N PHE A 138 -9.53 -6.33 1.60
CA PHE A 138 -9.68 -6.68 3.00
C PHE A 138 -11.12 -6.40 3.48
N SER A 139 -12.04 -7.24 2.99
CA SER A 139 -13.49 -7.13 3.17
C SER A 139 -13.93 -7.39 4.60
N ASP A 140 -15.21 -7.13 4.87
CA ASP A 140 -15.85 -7.45 6.16
C ASP A 140 -15.67 -8.93 6.54
N GLU A 141 -15.68 -9.85 5.55
CA GLU A 141 -15.43 -11.29 5.77
C GLU A 141 -14.04 -11.54 6.37
N TYR A 142 -12.98 -10.88 5.87
CA TYR A 142 -11.64 -11.00 6.43
C TYR A 142 -11.54 -10.35 7.82
N MET A 143 -12.23 -9.24 8.05
CA MET A 143 -12.29 -8.60 9.37
C MET A 143 -13.00 -9.50 10.40
N GLU A 144 -14.13 -10.09 10.05
CA GLU A 144 -14.84 -11.05 10.89
C GLU A 144 -13.96 -12.28 11.21
N ARG A 145 -13.27 -12.80 10.19
CA ARG A 145 -12.35 -13.94 10.37
C ARG A 145 -11.17 -13.61 11.27
N ALA A 146 -10.59 -12.44 11.15
CA ALA A 146 -9.53 -11.99 12.06
C ALA A 146 -10.05 -11.92 13.52
N GLN A 147 -11.25 -11.39 13.73
CA GLN A 147 -11.89 -11.34 15.06
C GLN A 147 -12.14 -12.74 15.64
N GLU A 148 -12.63 -13.70 14.85
CA GLU A 148 -12.79 -15.09 15.28
C GLU A 148 -11.47 -15.72 15.74
N LEU A 149 -10.36 -15.33 15.12
CA LEU A 149 -9.00 -15.75 15.48
C LEU A 149 -8.41 -14.91 16.63
N ASN A 150 -9.17 -13.97 17.21
CA ASN A 150 -8.71 -12.99 18.18
C ASN A 150 -7.51 -12.18 17.71
N MET A 151 -7.45 -11.84 16.42
CA MET A 151 -6.39 -11.06 15.80
C MET A 151 -6.92 -9.68 15.39
N THR A 152 -6.08 -8.66 15.51
CA THR A 152 -6.31 -7.38 14.84
C THR A 152 -6.00 -7.51 13.34
N VAL A 153 -6.48 -6.56 12.53
CA VAL A 153 -6.11 -6.47 11.11
C VAL A 153 -4.59 -6.46 10.93
N ASP A 154 -3.90 -5.69 11.75
CA ASP A 154 -2.46 -5.55 11.70
C ASP A 154 -1.73 -6.86 12.04
N GLN A 155 -2.18 -7.60 13.05
CA GLN A 155 -1.65 -8.93 13.36
C GLN A 155 -1.88 -9.92 12.23
N ALA A 156 -3.05 -9.86 11.57
CA ALA A 156 -3.34 -10.71 10.43
C ALA A 156 -2.44 -10.39 9.22
N VAL A 157 -2.23 -9.10 8.91
CA VAL A 157 -1.32 -8.66 7.84
C VAL A 157 0.13 -9.03 8.15
N THR A 158 0.57 -8.83 9.40
CA THR A 158 1.92 -9.22 9.84
C THR A 158 2.12 -10.73 9.72
N MET A 159 1.16 -11.54 10.16
CA MET A 159 1.23 -13.00 10.01
C MET A 159 1.29 -13.40 8.53
N ALA A 160 0.46 -12.79 7.69
CA ALA A 160 0.43 -13.06 6.25
C ALA A 160 1.78 -12.74 5.58
N SER A 161 2.42 -11.63 5.95
CA SER A 161 3.73 -11.24 5.40
C SER A 161 4.83 -12.24 5.74
N MET A 162 4.80 -12.83 6.93
CA MET A 162 5.75 -13.89 7.31
C MET A 162 5.48 -15.17 6.54
N ILE A 163 4.21 -15.58 6.40
CA ILE A 163 3.82 -16.79 5.66
C ILE A 163 4.25 -16.67 4.19
N GLU A 164 4.04 -15.51 3.57
CA GLU A 164 4.43 -15.25 2.20
C GLU A 164 5.93 -15.43 1.97
N ARG A 165 6.76 -15.04 2.94
CA ARG A 165 8.23 -15.15 2.85
C ARG A 165 8.76 -16.55 3.17
N GLU A 166 8.03 -17.34 3.94
CA GLU A 166 8.45 -18.70 4.38
C GLU A 166 8.06 -19.78 3.40
N ALA A 167 7.01 -19.59 2.60
CA ALA A 167 6.42 -20.66 1.82
C ALA A 167 6.07 -20.25 0.39
N LYS A 168 5.88 -21.26 -0.46
CA LYS A 168 5.17 -21.09 -1.73
C LYS A 168 3.66 -21.16 -1.47
N THR A 169 2.87 -20.56 -2.34
CA THR A 169 1.41 -20.48 -2.24
C THR A 169 0.73 -21.82 -1.90
N ALA A 170 1.24 -22.93 -2.42
CA ALA A 170 0.68 -24.27 -2.17
C ALA A 170 0.85 -24.77 -0.71
N ASP A 171 1.68 -24.11 0.09
CA ASP A 171 1.98 -24.50 1.47
C ASP A 171 1.62 -23.41 2.50
N PHE A 172 0.96 -22.32 2.08
CA PHE A 172 0.58 -21.21 2.96
C PHE A 172 -0.28 -21.66 4.14
N ASP A 173 -1.23 -22.54 3.92
CA ASP A 173 -2.10 -23.11 4.95
C ASP A 173 -1.32 -23.89 6.02
N LYS A 174 -0.31 -24.66 5.60
CA LYS A 174 0.53 -25.45 6.50
C LYS A 174 1.43 -24.55 7.35
N VAL A 175 2.08 -23.56 6.73
CA VAL A 175 2.94 -22.62 7.45
C VAL A 175 2.12 -21.76 8.39
N SER A 176 0.94 -21.30 7.97
CA SER A 176 -0.04 -20.62 8.83
C SER A 176 -0.39 -21.46 10.04
N ALA A 177 -0.73 -22.75 9.84
CA ALA A 177 -1.04 -23.65 10.95
C ALA A 177 0.13 -23.81 11.92
N VAL A 178 1.37 -23.87 11.44
CA VAL A 178 2.56 -23.95 12.29
C VAL A 178 2.70 -22.71 13.16
N PHE A 179 2.57 -21.50 12.58
CA PHE A 179 2.68 -20.26 13.34
C PHE A 179 1.57 -20.11 14.37
N HIS A 180 0.32 -20.39 14.00
CA HIS A 180 -0.80 -20.38 14.96
C HIS A 180 -0.60 -21.39 16.09
N ASN A 181 -0.14 -22.62 15.81
CA ASN A 181 0.13 -23.62 16.82
C ASN A 181 1.26 -23.17 17.77
N ARG A 182 2.31 -22.54 17.25
CA ARG A 182 3.39 -21.99 18.08
C ARG A 182 2.87 -20.90 19.01
N LEU A 183 2.11 -19.93 18.49
CA LEU A 183 1.50 -18.86 19.30
C LEU A 183 0.59 -19.45 20.39
N ASN A 184 -0.30 -20.38 20.04
CA ASN A 184 -1.22 -21.03 20.99
C ASN A 184 -0.49 -21.82 22.07
N SER A 185 0.72 -22.30 21.79
CA SER A 185 1.54 -23.04 22.74
C SER A 185 2.56 -22.17 23.49
N GLY A 186 2.54 -20.86 23.30
CA GLY A 186 3.50 -19.93 23.90
C GLY A 186 4.93 -20.14 23.37
N MET A 187 5.09 -20.69 22.17
CA MET A 187 6.38 -20.91 21.54
C MET A 187 6.78 -19.70 20.71
N LYS A 188 8.08 -19.43 20.63
CA LYS A 188 8.65 -18.42 19.71
C LYS A 188 8.37 -18.80 18.27
N LEU A 189 8.08 -17.83 17.39
CA LEU A 189 7.80 -18.10 15.97
C LEU A 189 9.03 -18.62 15.22
N GLN A 190 10.22 -18.09 15.50
CA GLN A 190 11.50 -18.49 14.93
C GLN A 190 11.47 -18.48 13.39
N SER A 191 10.99 -17.38 12.81
CA SER A 191 11.02 -17.09 11.38
C SER A 191 12.18 -16.14 11.09
N ASP A 192 12.93 -16.42 10.04
CA ASP A 192 14.03 -15.58 9.58
C ASP A 192 13.55 -14.35 8.80
N ALA A 193 12.35 -14.41 8.23
CA ALA A 193 11.84 -13.38 7.34
C ALA A 193 11.82 -11.98 7.99
N PRO A 194 11.33 -11.79 9.23
CA PRO A 194 11.36 -10.49 9.88
C PRO A 194 12.78 -9.99 10.21
N LEU A 195 13.72 -10.90 10.50
CA LEU A 195 15.13 -10.52 10.70
C LEU A 195 15.76 -10.02 9.39
N LYS A 196 15.50 -10.69 8.27
CA LYS A 196 15.96 -10.24 6.94
C LYS A 196 15.47 -8.83 6.65
N TYR A 197 14.20 -8.57 6.92
CA TYR A 197 13.56 -7.27 6.68
C TYR A 197 14.23 -6.12 7.46
N ILE A 198 14.59 -6.33 8.74
CA ILE A 198 15.17 -5.24 9.57
C ILE A 198 16.69 -5.12 9.46
N LEU A 199 17.39 -6.20 9.09
CA LEU A 199 18.85 -6.21 9.01
C LEU A 199 19.37 -5.88 7.61
N ASP A 200 18.48 -5.73 6.64
CA ASP A 200 18.83 -5.56 5.21
C ASP A 200 19.86 -6.63 4.75
N ALA A 201 19.68 -7.85 5.26
CA ALA A 201 20.68 -8.92 5.18
C ALA A 201 20.67 -9.68 3.83
N GLY A 202 19.86 -9.25 2.87
CA GLY A 202 19.75 -9.90 1.56
C GLY A 202 19.37 -11.39 1.68
N ASN A 203 20.04 -12.24 0.90
CA ASN A 203 19.82 -13.70 0.89
C ASN A 203 20.72 -14.48 1.86
N THR A 204 21.22 -13.85 2.91
CA THR A 204 22.06 -14.54 3.92
C THR A 204 21.22 -15.58 4.68
N LEU A 205 21.73 -16.82 4.73
CA LEU A 205 21.10 -17.90 5.50
C LEU A 205 21.74 -18.07 6.89
N ASP A 206 22.91 -17.48 7.09
CA ASP A 206 23.67 -17.60 8.32
C ASP A 206 23.68 -16.26 9.07
N TYR A 207 22.96 -16.19 10.17
CA TYR A 207 22.96 -15.05 11.08
C TYR A 207 24.01 -15.23 12.16
N THR A 208 24.73 -14.16 12.47
CA THR A 208 25.61 -14.13 13.65
C THR A 208 24.77 -14.12 14.93
N SER A 209 25.39 -14.51 16.04
CA SER A 209 24.73 -14.45 17.36
C SER A 209 24.22 -13.05 17.72
N ASP A 210 24.95 -12.01 17.31
CA ASP A 210 24.58 -10.61 17.56
C ASP A 210 23.36 -10.20 16.71
N GLN A 211 23.28 -10.65 15.45
CA GLN A 211 22.13 -10.42 14.59
C GLN A 211 20.87 -11.12 15.13
N MET A 212 21.03 -12.34 15.63
CA MET A 212 19.90 -13.09 16.24
C MET A 212 19.50 -12.49 17.61
N ALA A 213 20.36 -11.75 18.27
CA ALA A 213 20.10 -11.12 19.57
C ALA A 213 19.57 -9.68 19.46
N VAL A 214 19.32 -9.17 18.24
CA VAL A 214 18.85 -7.79 18.04
C VAL A 214 17.57 -7.53 18.83
N ASN A 215 17.57 -6.42 19.59
CA ASN A 215 16.40 -6.00 20.34
C ASN A 215 15.42 -5.24 19.42
N SER A 216 14.47 -5.97 18.86
CA SER A 216 13.48 -5.43 17.94
C SER A 216 12.16 -6.20 18.07
N PRO A 217 10.99 -5.55 17.91
CA PRO A 217 9.70 -6.23 17.85
C PRO A 217 9.56 -7.17 16.64
N TYR A 218 10.43 -7.02 15.64
CA TYR A 218 10.50 -7.95 14.50
C TYR A 218 11.30 -9.22 14.81
N ASN A 219 11.96 -9.31 15.96
CA ASN A 219 12.79 -10.46 16.28
C ASN A 219 11.97 -11.63 16.83
N THR A 220 11.55 -12.52 15.97
CA THR A 220 10.75 -13.72 16.27
C THR A 220 11.50 -14.79 17.07
N TYR A 221 12.79 -14.59 17.35
CA TYR A 221 13.60 -15.45 18.20
C TYR A 221 13.61 -15.01 19.66
N ASN A 222 13.15 -13.78 19.96
CA ASN A 222 13.14 -13.21 21.30
C ASN A 222 11.73 -13.10 21.90
N ILE A 223 10.70 -13.24 21.07
CA ILE A 223 9.28 -13.15 21.47
C ILE A 223 8.71 -14.54 21.73
#